data_540689d2cd5d9a69f5c6caf208e8ef84
#
_entry.id   540689d2cd5d9a69f5c6caf208e8ef84
#
_cell.length_a   1.000
_cell.length_b   1.000
_cell.length_c   1.000
_cell.angle_alpha   90.00
_cell.angle_beta   90.00
_cell.angle_gamma   90.00
#
_symmetry.space_group_name_H-M   'P 1'
#
loop_
_entity.id
_entity.type
_entity.pdbx_description
1 polymer ?
#
loop_
_entity_poly.entity_id
_entity_poly.type
_entity_poly.pdbx_seq_one_letter_code
_entity_poly.pdbx_strand_id
1 'polypeptide(L)'
;ERGYDQAWALARRLAHALGVPAEARLLQRRFDARHQVQLSRRDRLANLRGAFAVPPARLARVRGRHLALVDDVMTTGATAQEAARTLLQAGAARVDLWIVARTAPAND
;
A
#
# COMPACT_ATOMS: atom_id res chain seq x y z
N GLU A 1 9.99 4.60 -7.97
CA GLU A 1 10.35 3.28 -7.47
C GLU A 1 9.64 2.20 -8.27
N ARG A 2 10.39 1.17 -8.67
CA ARG A 2 9.86 0.15 -9.57
C ARG A 2 8.66 -0.61 -9.02
N GLY A 3 8.71 -0.99 -7.75
CA GLY A 3 7.61 -1.73 -7.16
C GLY A 3 6.33 -0.92 -7.14
N TYR A 4 6.44 0.35 -6.82
CA TYR A 4 5.30 1.25 -6.81
C TYR A 4 4.71 1.41 -8.21
N ASP A 5 5.56 1.60 -9.22
CA ASP A 5 5.11 1.79 -10.58
C ASP A 5 4.39 0.55 -11.12
N GLN A 6 4.91 -0.63 -10.78
CA GLN A 6 4.30 -1.88 -11.22
C GLN A 6 2.95 -2.11 -10.54
N ALA A 7 2.88 -1.85 -9.24
CA ALA A 7 1.63 -2.00 -8.51
C ALA A 7 0.58 -1.03 -9.05
N TRP A 8 0.98 0.20 -9.34
CA TRP A 8 0.07 1.21 -9.89
C TRP A 8 -0.44 0.80 -11.27
N ALA A 9 0.45 0.33 -12.15
CA ALA A 9 0.05 -0.11 -13.49
C ALA A 9 -0.96 -1.25 -13.40
N LEU A 10 -0.75 -2.19 -12.47
CA LEU A 10 -1.67 -3.29 -12.29
C LEU A 10 -3.00 -2.82 -11.69
N ALA A 11 -2.95 -1.93 -10.71
CA ALA A 11 -4.16 -1.39 -10.10
C ALA A 11 -5.03 -0.70 -11.15
N ARG A 12 -4.42 0.05 -12.06
CA ARG A 12 -5.14 0.71 -13.14
C ARG A 12 -5.85 -0.30 -14.04
N ARG A 13 -5.16 -1.38 -14.41
CA ARG A 13 -5.75 -2.41 -15.26
C ARG A 13 -6.91 -3.10 -14.59
N LEU A 14 -6.73 -3.46 -13.32
CA LEU A 14 -7.80 -4.10 -12.56
C LEU A 14 -9.00 -3.19 -12.40
N ALA A 15 -8.75 -1.92 -12.07
CA ALA A 15 -9.82 -0.95 -11.91
C ALA A 15 -10.61 -0.78 -13.22
N HIS A 16 -9.90 -0.70 -14.34
CA HIS A 16 -10.56 -0.59 -15.64
C HIS A 16 -11.43 -1.81 -15.92
N ALA A 17 -10.91 -3.00 -15.67
CA ALA A 17 -11.64 -4.23 -15.91
C ALA A 17 -12.87 -4.35 -15.02
N LEU A 18 -12.80 -3.82 -13.79
CA LEU A 18 -13.88 -3.90 -12.83
C LEU A 18 -14.84 -2.70 -12.90
N GLY A 19 -14.50 -1.69 -13.68
CA GLY A 19 -15.34 -0.49 -13.79
C GLY A 19 -15.31 0.39 -12.55
N VAL A 20 -14.21 0.39 -11.82
CA VAL A 20 -14.07 1.20 -10.61
C VAL A 20 -12.88 2.15 -10.73
N PRO A 21 -12.85 3.25 -9.97
CA PRO A 21 -11.73 4.17 -10.01
C PRO A 21 -10.46 3.57 -9.42
N ALA A 22 -9.31 3.97 -9.94
CA ALA A 22 -8.03 3.69 -9.34
C ALA A 22 -7.45 5.00 -8.78
N GLU A 23 -6.89 4.91 -7.58
CA GLU A 23 -6.38 6.08 -6.88
C GLU A 23 -4.94 5.81 -6.44
N ALA A 24 -4.01 6.63 -6.91
CA ALA A 24 -2.59 6.44 -6.60
C ALA A 24 -2.16 7.14 -5.32
N ARG A 25 -2.94 8.12 -4.85
CA ARG A 25 -2.47 9.03 -3.81
C ARG A 25 -3.35 9.08 -2.58
N LEU A 26 -4.16 8.05 -2.36
CA LEU A 26 -4.95 7.97 -1.12
C LEU A 26 -4.05 7.75 0.10
N LEU A 27 -2.95 7.04 -0.10
CA LEU A 27 -1.96 6.83 0.95
C LEU A 27 -0.70 7.58 0.61
N GLN A 28 -0.13 8.23 1.61
CA GLN A 28 1.12 8.93 1.48
C GLN A 28 2.12 8.32 2.42
N ARG A 29 3.33 8.04 1.91
CA ARG A 29 4.41 7.52 2.75
C ARG A 29 5.07 8.68 3.49
N ARG A 30 5.17 8.56 4.80
CA ARG A 30 5.69 9.63 5.65
C ARG A 30 7.19 9.58 5.82
N PHE A 31 7.79 8.38 5.65
CA PHE A 31 9.22 8.19 5.86
C PHE A 31 9.85 7.58 4.64
N ASP A 32 11.10 7.98 4.39
CA ASP A 32 11.91 7.35 3.35
C ASP A 32 12.47 6.04 3.91
N ALA A 33 12.15 4.94 3.26
CA ALA A 33 12.61 3.62 3.69
C ALA A 33 14.14 3.52 3.70
N ARG A 34 14.82 4.32 2.89
CA ARG A 34 16.29 4.28 2.84
C ARG A 34 16.94 4.66 4.16
N HIS A 35 16.30 5.47 4.95
CA HIS A 35 16.84 5.91 6.23
C HIS A 35 16.71 4.85 7.30
N GLN A 36 16.11 3.71 6.99
CA GLN A 36 15.87 2.66 7.97
C GLN A 36 16.83 1.48 7.83
N VAL A 37 17.78 1.55 6.91
CA VAL A 37 18.65 0.43 6.61
C VAL A 37 19.47 0.00 7.82
N GLN A 38 19.90 0.95 8.64
CA GLN A 38 20.76 0.65 9.78
C GLN A 38 20.00 0.44 11.09
N LEU A 39 18.70 0.48 11.06
CA LEU A 39 17.90 0.28 12.26
C LEU A 39 17.78 -1.22 12.57
N SER A 40 17.67 -1.53 13.85
CA SER A 40 17.36 -2.88 14.25
C SER A 40 15.99 -3.30 13.75
N ARG A 41 15.73 -4.61 13.73
CA ARG A 41 14.43 -5.12 13.33
C ARG A 41 13.31 -4.50 14.17
N ARG A 42 13.57 -4.39 15.48
CA ARG A 42 12.58 -3.80 16.38
C ARG A 42 12.29 -2.35 16.04
N ASP A 43 13.35 -1.58 15.77
CA ASP A 43 13.18 -0.17 15.42
C ASP A 43 12.50 0.00 14.08
N ARG A 44 12.79 -0.87 13.12
CA ARG A 44 12.11 -0.83 11.83
C ARG A 44 10.62 -1.10 11.98
N LEU A 45 10.24 -2.06 12.81
CA LEU A 45 8.84 -2.35 13.04
C LEU A 45 8.14 -1.20 13.77
N ALA A 46 8.82 -0.57 14.72
CA ALA A 46 8.27 0.58 15.42
C ALA A 46 8.06 1.75 14.46
N ASN A 47 9.06 1.99 13.58
CA ASN A 47 8.96 3.07 12.60
C ASN A 47 7.93 2.80 11.52
N LEU A 48 7.61 1.54 11.26
CA LEU A 48 6.61 1.19 10.28
C LEU A 48 5.22 1.69 10.70
N ARG A 49 4.96 1.70 12.00
CA ARG A 49 3.73 2.30 12.53
C ARG A 49 3.74 3.79 12.23
N GLY A 50 2.70 4.26 11.58
CA GLY A 50 2.63 5.65 11.18
C GLY A 50 3.45 5.98 9.94
N ALA A 51 3.96 4.96 9.23
CA ALA A 51 4.70 5.17 7.99
C ALA A 51 3.81 5.71 6.88
N PHE A 52 2.51 5.50 6.98
CA PHE A 52 1.55 5.97 5.99
C PHE A 52 0.53 6.91 6.61
N ALA A 53 0.00 7.78 5.77
CA ALA A 53 -1.07 8.68 6.19
C ALA A 53 -2.00 8.91 5.01
N VAL A 54 -3.27 9.20 5.31
CA VAL A 54 -4.22 9.65 4.31
C VAL A 54 -4.25 11.17 4.38
N PRO A 55 -3.89 11.87 3.29
CA PRO A 55 -3.97 13.33 3.32
C PRO A 55 -5.38 13.81 3.64
N PRO A 56 -5.54 14.87 4.44
CA PRO A 56 -6.87 15.35 4.81
C PRO A 56 -7.77 15.62 3.61
N ALA A 57 -7.21 16.11 2.52
CA ALA A 57 -7.98 16.41 1.33
C ALA A 57 -8.59 15.16 0.68
N ARG A 58 -8.13 13.97 1.08
CA ARG A 58 -8.58 12.71 0.47
C ARG A 58 -9.43 11.86 1.40
N LEU A 59 -9.67 12.32 2.62
CA LEU A 59 -10.46 11.56 3.59
C LEU A 59 -11.86 11.22 3.07
N ALA A 60 -12.48 12.14 2.33
CA ALA A 60 -13.81 11.90 1.79
C ALA A 60 -13.84 10.74 0.79
N ARG A 61 -12.71 10.44 0.16
CA ARG A 61 -12.61 9.31 -0.78
C ARG A 61 -12.35 7.99 -0.08
N VAL A 62 -12.06 8.03 1.19
CA VAL A 62 -11.76 6.82 1.97
C VAL A 62 -12.94 6.44 2.86
N ARG A 63 -13.60 7.42 3.46
CA ARG A 63 -14.66 7.18 4.43
C ARG A 63 -15.80 6.36 3.86
N GLY A 64 -16.12 5.27 4.54
CA GLY A 64 -17.22 4.41 4.15
C GLY A 64 -17.00 3.61 2.89
N ARG A 65 -15.81 3.65 2.32
CA ARG A 65 -15.53 2.96 1.07
C ARG A 65 -14.95 1.58 1.29
N HIS A 66 -15.27 0.70 0.38
CA HIS A 66 -14.59 -0.59 0.28
C HIS A 66 -13.41 -0.39 -0.68
N LEU A 67 -12.20 -0.55 -0.16
CA LEU A 67 -10.99 -0.29 -0.91
C LEU A 67 -10.22 -1.59 -1.13
N ALA A 68 -9.58 -1.71 -2.28
CA ALA A 68 -8.63 -2.77 -2.54
C ALA A 68 -7.24 -2.15 -2.63
N LEU A 69 -6.34 -2.63 -1.79
CA LEU A 69 -4.95 -2.21 -1.80
C LEU A 69 -4.15 -3.20 -2.62
N VAL A 70 -3.60 -2.72 -3.73
CA VAL A 70 -2.82 -3.55 -4.64
C VAL A 70 -1.34 -3.38 -4.32
N ASP A 71 -0.66 -4.48 -4.08
CA ASP A 71 0.74 -4.45 -3.72
C ASP A 71 1.51 -5.57 -4.41
N ASP A 72 2.82 -5.40 -4.46
CA ASP A 72 3.74 -6.38 -5.04
C ASP A 72 4.21 -7.34 -3.95
N VAL A 73 4.42 -8.59 -4.34
CA VAL A 73 4.93 -9.60 -3.42
C VAL A 73 6.30 -9.24 -2.84
N MET A 74 7.03 -8.36 -3.49
CA MET A 74 8.32 -7.87 -2.99
C MET A 74 8.19 -7.05 -1.71
N THR A 75 7.01 -6.54 -1.43
CA THR A 75 6.76 -5.76 -0.22
C THR A 75 6.52 -6.71 0.93
N THR A 76 7.03 -6.39 2.11
CA THR A 76 6.77 -7.24 3.28
C THR A 76 5.31 -7.16 3.68
N GLY A 77 4.79 -8.27 4.22
CA GLY A 77 3.41 -8.29 4.70
C GLY A 77 3.15 -7.23 5.75
N ALA A 78 4.15 -6.90 6.56
CA ALA A 78 4.00 -5.88 7.59
C ALA A 78 3.72 -4.51 6.98
N THR A 79 4.39 -4.18 5.87
CA THR A 79 4.16 -2.90 5.19
C THR A 79 2.73 -2.83 4.65
N ALA A 80 2.27 -3.89 3.99
CA ALA A 80 0.92 -3.92 3.43
C ALA A 80 -0.14 -3.84 4.55
N GLN A 81 0.10 -4.53 5.66
CA GLN A 81 -0.81 -4.48 6.79
C GLN A 81 -0.89 -3.08 7.40
N GLU A 82 0.25 -2.40 7.50
CA GLU A 82 0.24 -1.05 8.05
C GLU A 82 -0.50 -0.08 7.12
N ALA A 83 -0.34 -0.22 5.82
CA ALA A 83 -1.08 0.59 4.86
C ALA A 83 -2.59 0.35 4.99
N ALA A 84 -3.00 -0.92 5.10
CA ALA A 84 -4.41 -1.25 5.27
C ALA A 84 -4.97 -0.71 6.58
N ARG A 85 -4.19 -0.83 7.67
CA ARG A 85 -4.59 -0.30 8.97
C ARG A 85 -4.81 1.21 8.90
N THR A 86 -3.94 1.92 8.20
CA THR A 86 -4.06 3.36 8.04
C THR A 86 -5.35 3.74 7.31
N LEU A 87 -5.70 3.00 6.27
CA LEU A 87 -6.95 3.25 5.55
C LEU A 87 -8.17 2.97 6.43
N LEU A 88 -8.13 1.89 7.21
CA LEU A 88 -9.23 1.59 8.12
C LEU A 88 -9.39 2.66 9.18
N GLN A 89 -8.29 3.14 9.74
CA GLN A 89 -8.34 4.22 10.72
C GLN A 89 -8.87 5.53 10.13
N ALA A 90 -8.62 5.74 8.84
CA ALA A 90 -9.14 6.94 8.16
C ALA A 90 -10.61 6.83 7.84
N GLY A 91 -11.24 5.68 8.11
CA GLY A 91 -12.67 5.52 7.97
C GLY A 91 -13.13 4.61 6.85
N ALA A 92 -12.22 3.87 6.19
CA ALA A 92 -12.62 2.91 5.18
C ALA A 92 -13.53 1.85 5.81
N ALA A 93 -14.58 1.46 5.10
CA ALA A 93 -15.48 0.43 5.58
C ALA A 93 -14.83 -0.95 5.52
N ARG A 94 -14.01 -1.16 4.50
CA ARG A 94 -13.32 -2.44 4.32
C ARG A 94 -12.10 -2.23 3.44
N VAL A 95 -11.02 -2.93 3.76
CA VAL A 95 -9.81 -2.92 2.94
C VAL A 95 -9.43 -4.35 2.63
N ASP A 96 -9.39 -4.69 1.35
CA ASP A 96 -8.89 -5.97 0.88
C ASP A 96 -7.46 -5.79 0.38
N LEU A 97 -6.61 -6.75 0.69
CA LEU A 97 -5.24 -6.78 0.21
C LEU A 97 -5.12 -7.69 -0.99
N TRP A 98 -4.71 -7.11 -2.12
CA TRP A 98 -4.48 -7.87 -3.35
C TRP A 98 -2.98 -7.87 -3.61
N ILE A 99 -2.33 -8.97 -3.27
CA ILE A 99 -0.90 -9.12 -3.46
C ILE A 99 -0.66 -9.88 -4.75
N VAL A 100 0.12 -9.27 -5.63
CA VAL A 100 0.39 -9.83 -6.94
C VAL A 100 1.71 -10.57 -6.89
N ALA A 101 1.63 -11.88 -7.09
CA ALA A 101 2.82 -12.70 -7.15
C ALA A 101 3.53 -12.46 -8.47
N ARG A 102 4.82 -12.20 -8.40
CA ARG A 102 5.66 -12.14 -9.59
C ARG A 102 6.21 -13.52 -9.86
N THR A 103 6.22 -13.88 -11.13
CA THR A 103 6.88 -15.13 -11.53
C THR A 103 8.38 -14.90 -11.44
N ALA A 104 9.05 -15.66 -10.57
CA ALA A 104 10.49 -15.58 -10.50
C ALA A 104 11.11 -16.23 -11.72
N PRO A 105 12.27 -15.74 -12.18
CA PRO A 105 13.00 -16.45 -13.23
C PRO A 105 13.32 -17.88 -12.82
N ALA A 106 13.37 -18.76 -13.80
CA ALA A 106 13.51 -20.19 -13.52
C ALA A 106 14.82 -20.55 -12.81
N ASN A 107 15.81 -19.70 -12.92
CA ASN A 107 17.12 -19.94 -12.31
C ASN A 107 17.28 -19.32 -10.93
N ASP A 108 16.28 -18.81 -10.38
CA ASP A 108 16.34 -18.20 -9.03
C ASP A 108 16.31 -19.25 -7.91
#